data_661a4fd2045a2a1ae6f7059337b9564e
#
_entry.id   661a4fd2045a2a1ae6f7059337b9564e
#
_cell.length_a   1.000
_cell.length_b   1.000
_cell.length_c   1.000
_cell.angle_alpha   90.00
_cell.angle_beta   90.00
_cell.angle_gamma   90.00
#
_symmetry.space_group_name_H-M   'P 1'
#
loop_
_entity.id
_entity.type
_entity.pdbx_description
1 polymer ?
#
loop_
_entity_poly.entity_id
_entity_poly.type
_entity_poly.pdbx_seq_one_letter_code
_entity_poly.pdbx_strand_id
1 'polypeptide(L)'
;MKRYCLIFAATTLFSFISPKTLKGTWQFAGGIYNGKKEGAPEGYALQRKYTARHYQAFVIEKGAKPEKYEAGDYALNGDSCIDTETFCSQPSKIANIPIPYLYTLRNDTLTLKGTLPTGMQVQEYWIRIR
;
A
#
# COMPACT_ATOMS: atom_id res chain seq x y z
N MET A 1 -50.53 5.47 43.10
CA MET A 1 -49.97 5.57 41.71
C MET A 1 -48.47 5.53 41.80
N LYS A 2 -47.88 4.41 41.37
CA LYS A 2 -46.43 4.29 41.31
C LYS A 2 -45.97 4.75 39.92
N ARG A 3 -45.22 5.87 39.87
CA ARG A 3 -44.60 6.36 38.65
C ARG A 3 -43.29 5.59 38.45
N TYR A 4 -43.24 4.74 37.46
CA TYR A 4 -41.99 4.09 37.00
C TYR A 4 -41.26 5.05 36.09
N CYS A 5 -40.13 5.61 36.56
CA CYS A 5 -39.16 6.28 35.69
C CYS A 5 -38.38 5.22 34.90
N LEU A 6 -38.70 5.09 33.63
CA LEU A 6 -37.86 4.33 32.67
C LEU A 6 -36.65 5.19 32.35
N ILE A 7 -35.51 4.82 32.94
CA ILE A 7 -34.22 5.38 32.57
C ILE A 7 -33.79 4.66 31.28
N PHE A 8 -33.94 5.32 30.14
CA PHE A 8 -33.30 4.86 28.90
C PHE A 8 -31.80 5.15 29.02
N ALA A 9 -31.02 4.13 29.34
CA ALA A 9 -29.57 4.19 29.18
C ALA A 9 -29.25 4.17 27.66
N ALA A 10 -28.99 5.35 27.10
CA ALA A 10 -28.45 5.46 25.75
C ALA A 10 -27.01 4.93 25.76
N THR A 11 -26.83 3.70 25.39
CA THR A 11 -25.49 3.12 25.11
C THR A 11 -24.98 3.73 23.82
N THR A 12 -24.17 4.78 23.94
CA THR A 12 -23.41 5.31 22.83
C THR A 12 -22.32 4.30 22.48
N LEU A 13 -22.55 3.55 21.40
CA LEU A 13 -21.53 2.70 20.80
C LEU A 13 -20.51 3.61 20.12
N PHE A 14 -19.37 3.83 20.78
CA PHE A 14 -18.21 4.43 20.13
C PHE A 14 -17.58 3.37 19.22
N SER A 15 -17.87 3.44 17.92
CA SER A 15 -17.10 2.67 16.93
C SER A 15 -15.75 3.35 16.77
N PHE A 16 -14.69 2.72 17.28
CA PHE A 16 -13.32 3.13 17.00
C PHE A 16 -13.00 2.77 15.54
N ILE A 17 -12.98 3.80 14.66
CA ILE A 17 -12.47 3.63 13.31
C ILE A 17 -10.96 3.73 13.41
N SER A 18 -10.25 2.60 13.33
CA SER A 18 -8.80 2.60 13.19
C SER A 18 -8.44 3.25 11.86
N PRO A 19 -7.47 4.20 11.82
CA PRO A 19 -7.02 4.76 10.57
C PRO A 19 -6.52 3.63 9.66
N LYS A 20 -6.99 3.61 8.41
CA LYS A 20 -6.54 2.62 7.43
C LYS A 20 -5.08 2.86 7.11
N THR A 21 -4.26 1.84 7.28
CA THR A 21 -2.85 1.85 6.91
C THR A 21 -2.49 0.57 6.19
N LEU A 22 -1.39 0.60 5.46
CA LEU A 22 -0.79 -0.57 4.84
C LEU A 22 0.38 -1.11 5.67
N LYS A 23 0.49 -0.70 6.93
CA LYS A 23 1.60 -1.09 7.81
C LYS A 23 1.98 -2.55 7.67
N GLY A 24 3.28 -2.79 7.52
CA GLY A 24 3.83 -4.12 7.40
C GLY A 24 4.80 -4.24 6.24
N THR A 25 5.23 -5.46 5.99
CA THR A 25 6.14 -5.79 4.90
C THR A 25 5.39 -6.59 3.85
N TRP A 26 5.58 -6.19 2.59
CA TRP A 26 4.91 -6.78 1.44
C TRP A 26 5.95 -7.17 0.39
N GLN A 27 5.75 -8.33 -0.26
CA GLN A 27 6.63 -8.80 -1.31
C GLN A 27 5.94 -8.77 -2.66
N PHE A 28 6.62 -8.26 -3.67
CA PHE A 28 6.11 -8.20 -5.03
C PHE A 28 5.87 -9.60 -5.58
N ALA A 29 4.66 -9.85 -6.04
CA ALA A 29 4.24 -11.15 -6.55
C ALA A 29 4.01 -11.16 -8.07
N GLY A 30 4.08 -10.01 -8.71
CA GLY A 30 3.88 -9.86 -10.15
C GLY A 30 3.05 -8.64 -10.48
N GLY A 31 2.91 -8.36 -11.76
CA GLY A 31 2.16 -7.20 -12.23
C GLY A 31 1.74 -7.32 -13.68
N ILE A 32 1.00 -6.31 -14.12
CA ILE A 32 0.55 -6.14 -15.51
C ILE A 32 0.90 -4.71 -15.90
N TYR A 33 1.70 -4.56 -16.95
CA TYR A 33 2.19 -3.25 -17.42
C TYR A 33 1.81 -3.07 -18.88
N ASN A 34 0.93 -2.10 -19.17
CA ASN A 34 0.35 -1.90 -20.50
C ASN A 34 -0.22 -3.21 -21.09
N GLY A 35 -0.89 -4.00 -20.26
CA GLY A 35 -1.48 -5.28 -20.64
C GLY A 35 -0.52 -6.46 -20.65
N LYS A 36 0.79 -6.24 -20.45
CA LYS A 36 1.80 -7.30 -20.42
C LYS A 36 2.01 -7.81 -19.00
N LYS A 37 1.83 -9.11 -18.79
CA LYS A 37 2.04 -9.75 -17.48
C LYS A 37 3.53 -9.95 -17.23
N GLU A 38 3.95 -9.64 -16.00
CA GLU A 38 5.27 -9.93 -15.47
C GLU A 38 5.13 -10.64 -14.13
N GLY A 39 5.90 -11.72 -13.94
CA GLY A 39 5.96 -12.43 -12.66
C GLY A 39 6.92 -11.77 -11.69
N ALA A 40 6.99 -12.34 -10.48
CA ALA A 40 8.00 -11.96 -9.51
C ALA A 40 9.41 -12.25 -10.09
N PRO A 41 10.42 -11.41 -9.77
CA PRO A 41 11.77 -11.65 -10.26
C PRO A 41 12.34 -12.96 -9.73
N GLU A 42 13.21 -13.59 -10.51
CA GLU A 42 13.96 -14.77 -10.12
C GLU A 42 15.31 -14.37 -9.52
N GLY A 43 15.73 -15.05 -8.46
CA GLY A 43 17.03 -14.83 -7.84
C GLY A 43 17.07 -13.68 -6.82
N TYR A 44 16.06 -12.87 -6.73
CA TYR A 44 15.91 -11.81 -5.74
C TYR A 44 14.43 -11.52 -5.46
N ALA A 45 14.16 -10.80 -4.40
CA ALA A 45 12.80 -10.35 -4.07
C ALA A 45 12.75 -8.82 -4.00
N LEU A 46 11.60 -8.26 -4.32
CA LEU A 46 11.30 -6.86 -4.10
C LEU A 46 10.33 -6.78 -2.92
N GLN A 47 10.68 -6.01 -1.91
CA GLN A 47 9.85 -5.84 -0.73
C GLN A 47 9.59 -4.37 -0.46
N ARG A 48 8.37 -4.06 -0.04
CA ARG A 48 7.96 -2.75 0.48
C ARG A 48 7.66 -2.84 1.96
N LYS A 49 8.20 -1.90 2.72
CA LYS A 49 7.86 -1.71 4.12
C LYS A 49 7.03 -0.44 4.26
N TYR A 50 5.81 -0.60 4.75
CA TYR A 50 4.91 0.51 5.00
C TYR A 50 4.86 0.83 6.48
N THR A 51 5.02 2.09 6.83
CA THR A 51 4.66 2.66 8.12
C THR A 51 3.25 3.26 8.03
N ALA A 52 2.86 4.14 8.96
CA ALA A 52 1.55 4.78 8.91
C ALA A 52 1.37 5.72 7.70
N ARG A 53 2.47 6.34 7.20
CA ARG A 53 2.43 7.40 6.17
C ARG A 53 3.52 7.28 5.12
N HIS A 54 4.48 6.40 5.31
CA HIS A 54 5.66 6.29 4.45
C HIS A 54 5.85 4.87 3.98
N TYR A 55 6.52 4.72 2.84
CA TYR A 55 6.97 3.41 2.37
C TYR A 55 8.43 3.47 1.96
N GLN A 56 9.10 2.32 2.08
CA GLN A 56 10.45 2.09 1.57
C GLN A 56 10.45 0.76 0.82
N ALA A 57 11.10 0.73 -0.33
CA ALA A 57 11.21 -0.46 -1.16
C ALA A 57 12.66 -0.90 -1.27
N PHE A 58 12.86 -2.21 -1.18
CA PHE A 58 14.17 -2.84 -1.11
C PHE A 58 14.30 -3.99 -2.08
N VAL A 59 15.51 -4.14 -2.63
CA VAL A 59 15.94 -5.38 -3.28
C VAL A 59 16.50 -6.29 -2.20
N ILE A 60 16.01 -7.51 -2.14
CA ILE A 60 16.43 -8.53 -1.18
C ILE A 60 17.09 -9.67 -1.92
N GLU A 61 18.38 -9.84 -1.70
CA GLU A 61 19.17 -10.94 -2.28
C GLU A 61 19.80 -11.78 -1.17
N LYS A 62 19.89 -13.08 -1.40
CA LYS A 62 20.55 -14.00 -0.48
C LYS A 62 22.02 -13.64 -0.33
N GLY A 63 22.49 -13.49 0.93
CA GLY A 63 23.89 -13.18 1.23
C GLY A 63 24.28 -11.71 1.10
N ALA A 64 23.32 -10.82 0.76
CA ALA A 64 23.56 -9.39 0.65
C ALA A 64 22.66 -8.61 1.63
N LYS A 65 23.08 -7.39 1.95
CA LYS A 65 22.25 -6.47 2.73
C LYS A 65 21.09 -5.98 1.85
N PRO A 66 19.90 -5.74 2.43
CA PRO A 66 18.81 -5.10 1.70
C PRO A 66 19.25 -3.77 1.11
N GLU A 67 18.94 -3.55 -0.17
CA GLU A 67 19.27 -2.32 -0.88
C GLU A 67 18.00 -1.53 -1.17
N LYS A 68 17.92 -0.32 -0.61
CA LYS A 68 16.78 0.58 -0.85
C LYS A 68 16.85 1.14 -2.26
N TYR A 69 15.80 0.93 -3.05
CA TYR A 69 15.72 1.48 -4.41
C TYR A 69 14.63 2.55 -4.59
N GLU A 70 13.69 2.63 -3.67
CA GLU A 70 12.60 3.60 -3.72
C GLU A 70 12.11 3.92 -2.32
N ALA A 71 11.62 5.12 -2.11
CA ALA A 71 10.90 5.51 -0.91
C ALA A 71 9.93 6.64 -1.23
N GLY A 72 8.93 6.80 -0.40
CA GLY A 72 7.97 7.87 -0.56
C GLY A 72 6.95 7.94 0.55
N ASP A 73 5.95 8.78 0.30
CA ASP A 73 4.80 8.97 1.17
C ASP A 73 3.58 8.31 0.54
N TYR A 74 2.64 7.87 1.36
CA TYR A 74 1.34 7.41 0.87
C TYR A 74 0.22 7.91 1.75
N ALA A 75 -0.95 8.05 1.15
CA ALA A 75 -2.18 8.38 1.86
C ALA A 75 -3.32 7.53 1.32
N LEU A 76 -4.15 7.00 2.22
CA LEU A 76 -5.35 6.25 1.85
C LEU A 76 -6.56 7.15 1.95
N ASN A 77 -7.33 7.22 0.87
CA ASN A 77 -8.56 7.99 0.79
C ASN A 77 -9.64 7.15 0.09
N GLY A 78 -10.57 6.59 0.86
CA GLY A 78 -11.54 5.65 0.32
C GLY A 78 -10.84 4.41 -0.25
N ASP A 79 -11.06 4.13 -1.53
CA ASP A 79 -10.42 3.05 -2.27
C ASP A 79 -9.15 3.47 -3.02
N SER A 80 -8.70 4.70 -2.81
CA SER A 80 -7.49 5.25 -3.43
C SER A 80 -6.31 5.19 -2.46
N CYS A 81 -5.15 4.77 -2.98
CA CYS A 81 -3.86 4.90 -2.34
C CYS A 81 -3.04 5.89 -3.18
N ILE A 82 -2.73 7.04 -2.60
CA ILE A 82 -1.99 8.10 -3.29
C ILE A 82 -0.53 7.98 -2.88
N ASP A 83 0.32 7.57 -3.81
CA ASP A 83 1.76 7.43 -3.60
C ASP A 83 2.49 8.64 -4.16
N THR A 84 3.47 9.14 -3.41
CA THR A 84 4.37 10.19 -3.86
C THR A 84 5.80 9.73 -3.63
N GLU A 85 6.52 9.44 -4.72
CA GLU A 85 7.93 9.03 -4.65
C GLU A 85 8.79 10.21 -4.24
N THR A 86 9.58 10.06 -3.17
CA THR A 86 10.51 11.09 -2.68
C THR A 86 11.96 10.68 -2.83
N PHE A 87 12.24 9.42 -3.07
CA PHE A 87 13.57 8.87 -3.31
C PHE A 87 13.50 7.74 -4.34
N CYS A 88 14.43 7.75 -5.29
CA CYS A 88 14.67 6.65 -6.21
C CYS A 88 16.18 6.53 -6.45
N SER A 89 16.71 5.30 -6.42
CA SER A 89 18.14 5.03 -6.66
C SER A 89 18.55 5.24 -8.11
N GLN A 90 17.58 5.29 -9.03
CA GLN A 90 17.77 5.54 -10.45
C GLN A 90 16.98 6.80 -10.86
N PRO A 91 17.33 7.44 -11.99
CA PRO A 91 16.53 8.56 -12.50
C PRO A 91 15.07 8.18 -12.64
N SER A 92 14.17 9.00 -12.12
CA SER A 92 12.73 8.76 -12.09
C SER A 92 11.96 9.87 -12.78
N LYS A 93 10.98 9.49 -13.61
CA LYS A 93 10.06 10.43 -14.27
C LYS A 93 8.82 10.75 -13.42
N ILE A 94 8.68 10.10 -12.26
CA ILE A 94 7.51 10.27 -11.39
C ILE A 94 7.86 10.87 -10.02
N ALA A 95 9.10 11.33 -9.84
CA ALA A 95 9.57 11.91 -8.58
C ALA A 95 8.69 13.09 -8.15
N ASN A 96 8.25 13.06 -6.90
CA ASN A 96 7.43 14.09 -6.26
C ASN A 96 6.06 14.35 -6.93
N ILE A 97 5.58 13.42 -7.75
CA ILE A 97 4.27 13.50 -8.39
C ILE A 97 3.31 12.57 -7.63
N PRO A 98 2.23 13.09 -7.02
CA PRO A 98 1.22 12.23 -6.41
C PRO A 98 0.53 11.37 -7.46
N ILE A 99 0.55 10.05 -7.26
CA ILE A 99 -0.07 9.09 -8.18
C ILE A 99 -1.19 8.37 -7.45
N PRO A 100 -2.45 8.53 -7.88
CA PRO A 100 -3.55 7.81 -7.29
C PRO A 100 -3.62 6.39 -7.86
N TYR A 101 -3.56 5.39 -6.96
CA TYR A 101 -3.84 4.00 -7.29
C TYR A 101 -5.17 3.59 -6.69
N LEU A 102 -5.94 2.84 -7.42
CA LEU A 102 -7.03 2.06 -6.84
C LEU A 102 -6.39 0.88 -6.10
N TYR A 103 -6.70 0.70 -4.81
CA TYR A 103 -6.13 -0.40 -4.03
C TYR A 103 -7.21 -1.31 -3.48
N THR A 104 -6.88 -2.59 -3.38
CA THR A 104 -7.68 -3.57 -2.68
C THR A 104 -6.79 -4.40 -1.76
N LEU A 105 -7.34 -4.78 -0.61
CA LEU A 105 -6.74 -5.73 0.33
C LEU A 105 -7.64 -6.94 0.41
N ARG A 106 -7.13 -8.09 0.03
CA ARG A 106 -7.87 -9.34 0.07
C ARG A 106 -6.91 -10.50 0.37
N ASN A 107 -7.16 -11.22 1.47
CA ASN A 107 -6.39 -12.41 1.85
C ASN A 107 -4.87 -12.17 1.83
N ASP A 108 -4.41 -11.12 2.52
CA ASP A 108 -2.99 -10.73 2.56
C ASP A 108 -2.39 -10.35 1.19
N THR A 109 -3.23 -10.08 0.19
CA THR A 109 -2.80 -9.54 -1.10
C THR A 109 -3.23 -8.09 -1.23
N LEU A 110 -2.26 -7.22 -1.49
CA LEU A 110 -2.47 -5.82 -1.85
C LEU A 110 -2.39 -5.73 -3.37
N THR A 111 -3.45 -5.24 -4.00
CA THR A 111 -3.46 -4.92 -5.43
C THR A 111 -3.47 -3.41 -5.60
N LEU A 112 -2.55 -2.89 -6.41
CA LEU A 112 -2.46 -1.49 -6.79
C LEU A 112 -2.68 -1.36 -8.29
N LYS A 113 -3.64 -0.53 -8.71
CA LYS A 113 -3.95 -0.30 -10.12
C LYS A 113 -4.02 1.19 -10.43
N GLY A 114 -3.29 1.62 -11.43
CA GLY A 114 -3.29 3.03 -11.81
C GLY A 114 -2.64 3.30 -13.15
N THR A 115 -2.65 4.57 -13.52
CA THR A 115 -1.96 5.06 -14.72
C THR A 115 -0.91 6.08 -14.30
N LEU A 116 0.33 5.84 -14.70
CA LEU A 116 1.44 6.74 -14.41
C LEU A 116 1.36 8.01 -15.29
N PRO A 117 2.01 9.12 -14.88
CA PRO A 117 2.10 10.33 -15.70
C PRO A 117 2.68 10.09 -17.10
N THR A 118 3.46 9.04 -17.28
CA THR A 118 3.99 8.63 -18.59
C THR A 118 2.95 7.98 -19.49
N GLY A 119 1.74 7.71 -18.99
CA GLY A 119 0.67 6.98 -19.69
C GLY A 119 0.71 5.46 -19.48
N MET A 120 1.73 4.93 -18.80
CA MET A 120 1.81 3.51 -18.51
C MET A 120 0.69 3.08 -17.58
N GLN A 121 -0.06 2.06 -17.98
CA GLN A 121 -1.05 1.40 -17.14
C GLN A 121 -0.35 0.34 -16.28
N VAL A 122 -0.58 0.38 -14.98
CA VAL A 122 0.10 -0.46 -14.00
C VAL A 122 -0.93 -1.17 -13.14
N GLN A 123 -0.73 -2.45 -12.93
CA GLN A 123 -1.44 -3.24 -11.92
C GLN A 123 -0.41 -4.13 -11.24
N GLU A 124 -0.29 -4.01 -9.92
CA GLU A 124 0.72 -4.74 -9.15
C GLU A 124 0.09 -5.53 -8.03
N TYR A 125 0.69 -6.68 -7.73
CA TYR A 125 0.26 -7.57 -6.66
C TYR A 125 1.39 -7.72 -5.65
N TRP A 126 1.07 -7.44 -4.39
CA TRP A 126 2.00 -7.52 -3.27
C TRP A 126 1.41 -8.43 -2.21
N ILE A 127 2.19 -9.38 -1.72
CA ILE A 127 1.77 -10.34 -0.70
C ILE A 127 2.41 -9.97 0.63
N ARG A 128 1.60 -9.96 1.70
CA ARG A 128 2.09 -9.67 3.05
C ARG A 128 3.08 -10.74 3.50
N ILE A 129 4.24 -10.30 3.99
CA ILE A 129 5.26 -11.13 4.61
C ILE A 129 5.07 -11.06 6.12
N ARG A 130 5.02 -12.20 6.76
CA ARG A 130 4.84 -12.33 8.20
C ARG A 130 6.09 -12.91 8.86
#